data_86c42b95dddb922286432f5027f1b4b6
#
_entry.id   86c42b95dddb922286432f5027f1b4b6
#
_cell.length_a   1.000
_cell.length_b   1.000
_cell.length_c   1.000
_cell.angle_alpha   90.00
_cell.angle_beta   90.00
_cell.angle_gamma   90.00
#
_symmetry.space_group_name_H-M   'P 1'
#
loop_
_entity.id
_entity.type
_entity.pdbx_description
1 polymer ?
#
loop_
_entity_poly.entity_id
_entity_poly.type
_entity_poly.pdbx_seq_one_letter_code
_entity_poly.pdbx_strand_id
1 'polypeptide(L)'
;VSAVQSPADALPGVAAPVHRIGGHLLVECLIAQGVTHAFGVPGESYLAVLDGFHHHADQIRFIINRQEGGAAFMADAHARLTGRPGVCFVTRGPGATNASIGIHTAYQDSTPLVLFVGDVASDTRDREAFQEVDFCSFFGPSTKGMAKRVERIDDVARIPEYVARAFATAMNGRPGPVVLVLPEDMLAAVVEQGAGQHRAPQALPYLDAVQAWSDPGSVRRLRELLLQSQRPLVIAGGAGWTVQAAQALQRFAENWKLPVGNAFRFQDTFDNHHPLYAGDVGIGINPKLAQRVRDSDLILAIGPRLGEMTTGGYTLLDLPQPRQKLVHIHASAEELHRVYHADLAINATMNAAARSLEVLTAPPLLPWEAWSQACHEDYLANLQPQQLPGDIDMPTIVALLQKHLPPDAVLTNGAGNFASWIHRFFRHHGLAKGYKTQLAPTSGTMGYGVPAGIAAAITTGRVVFTITGDGDFLMNGQELATAVQYGAKTIIVLLNNGMFGTIRMHQERDYPNRRAGTELRNPDFAALARAYGYAGVKIGTTAEFEPALLAALERSEGTLIEIALDPEVITTRGTLSAITQAALQKAA
;
A
#
# COMPACT_ATOMS: atom_id res chain seq x y z
N VAL A 1 -51.32 34.29 31.36
CA VAL A 1 -51.68 32.87 31.32
C VAL A 1 -52.30 32.63 29.94
N SER A 2 -51.54 32.25 28.97
CA SER A 2 -52.02 31.77 27.66
C SER A 2 -51.55 30.32 27.48
N ALA A 3 -52.52 29.47 27.27
CA ALA A 3 -52.37 28.04 27.12
C ALA A 3 -51.53 27.70 25.87
N VAL A 4 -50.49 26.89 26.07
CA VAL A 4 -49.75 26.21 25.02
C VAL A 4 -50.63 25.07 24.53
N GLN A 5 -51.08 25.13 23.26
CA GLN A 5 -51.71 24.01 22.60
C GLN A 5 -50.65 22.95 22.25
N SER A 6 -50.91 21.73 22.72
CA SER A 6 -50.19 20.52 22.35
C SER A 6 -50.46 20.15 20.87
N PRO A 7 -49.46 19.79 20.06
CA PRO A 7 -49.70 19.22 18.73
C PRO A 7 -49.85 17.69 18.87
N ALA A 8 -51.08 17.25 19.08
CA ALA A 8 -51.46 15.87 18.83
C ALA A 8 -52.43 15.89 17.67
N ASP A 9 -51.98 15.42 16.54
CA ASP A 9 -52.68 14.71 15.47
C ASP A 9 -51.84 14.79 14.17
N ALA A 10 -50.72 14.09 14.17
CA ALA A 10 -50.05 13.72 12.94
C ALA A 10 -50.57 12.34 12.52
N LEU A 11 -51.31 12.30 11.44
CA LEU A 11 -51.73 11.05 10.78
C LEU A 11 -50.51 10.20 10.42
N PRO A 12 -50.53 8.87 10.63
CA PRO A 12 -49.43 8.00 10.27
C PRO A 12 -49.39 7.81 8.76
N GLY A 13 -48.23 8.11 8.14
CA GLY A 13 -47.77 7.47 6.93
C GLY A 13 -48.03 8.16 5.59
N VAL A 14 -47.42 9.31 5.39
CA VAL A 14 -46.82 9.62 4.08
C VAL A 14 -45.42 10.12 4.37
N ALA A 15 -44.41 9.27 4.17
CA ALA A 15 -43.03 9.75 4.13
C ALA A 15 -42.97 10.86 3.07
N ALA A 16 -42.53 12.05 3.46
CA ALA A 16 -42.28 13.11 2.49
C ALA A 16 -41.41 12.55 1.36
N PRO A 17 -41.68 12.88 0.08
CA PRO A 17 -40.84 12.40 -1.01
C PRO A 17 -39.39 12.83 -0.69
N VAL A 18 -38.50 11.85 -0.54
CA VAL A 18 -37.07 12.12 -0.33
C VAL A 18 -36.58 12.75 -1.62
N HIS A 19 -36.39 14.07 -1.62
CA HIS A 19 -35.78 14.74 -2.75
C HIS A 19 -34.37 14.20 -2.93
N ARG A 20 -34.02 13.74 -4.13
CA ARG A 20 -32.66 13.34 -4.49
C ARG A 20 -31.73 14.56 -4.37
N ILE A 21 -30.75 14.51 -3.50
CA ILE A 21 -29.80 15.59 -3.27
C ILE A 21 -28.39 15.21 -3.76
N GLY A 22 -27.47 16.17 -3.82
CA GLY A 22 -26.11 15.95 -4.30
C GLY A 22 -25.37 14.82 -3.59
N GLY A 23 -25.53 14.69 -2.26
CA GLY A 23 -24.96 13.59 -1.49
C GLY A 23 -25.44 12.20 -1.93
N HIS A 24 -26.77 12.06 -2.23
CA HIS A 24 -27.31 10.80 -2.77
C HIS A 24 -26.75 10.51 -4.16
N LEU A 25 -26.74 11.50 -5.06
CA LEU A 25 -26.17 11.36 -6.40
C LEU A 25 -24.69 10.95 -6.34
N LEU A 26 -23.92 11.51 -5.38
CA LEU A 26 -22.52 11.13 -5.20
C LEU A 26 -22.39 9.64 -4.85
N VAL A 27 -23.18 9.15 -3.90
CA VAL A 27 -23.15 7.72 -3.49
C VAL A 27 -23.60 6.80 -4.63
N GLU A 28 -24.64 7.18 -5.39
CA GLU A 28 -25.04 6.47 -6.62
C GLU A 28 -23.89 6.40 -7.64
N CYS A 29 -23.13 7.49 -7.80
CA CYS A 29 -21.94 7.50 -8.65
C CYS A 29 -20.86 6.54 -8.14
N LEU A 30 -20.63 6.45 -6.84
CA LEU A 30 -19.68 5.49 -6.27
C LEU A 30 -20.11 4.04 -6.53
N ILE A 31 -21.39 3.73 -6.35
CA ILE A 31 -21.95 2.40 -6.64
C ILE A 31 -21.75 2.06 -8.12
N ALA A 32 -22.05 3.00 -9.04
CA ALA A 32 -21.84 2.81 -10.47
C ALA A 32 -20.36 2.61 -10.84
N GLN A 33 -19.42 3.18 -10.06
CA GLN A 33 -17.98 2.91 -10.17
C GLN A 33 -17.59 1.56 -9.55
N GLY A 34 -18.51 0.80 -8.98
CA GLY A 34 -18.28 -0.51 -8.38
C GLY A 34 -17.66 -0.46 -6.97
N VAL A 35 -17.81 0.66 -6.28
CA VAL A 35 -17.35 0.81 -4.89
C VAL A 35 -18.28 0.05 -3.97
N THR A 36 -17.73 -0.86 -3.18
CA THR A 36 -18.45 -1.62 -2.15
C THR A 36 -18.12 -1.17 -0.72
N HIS A 37 -16.97 -0.54 -0.55
CA HIS A 37 -16.48 -0.05 0.74
C HIS A 37 -15.89 1.35 0.59
N ALA A 38 -16.32 2.25 1.46
CA ALA A 38 -15.70 3.56 1.66
C ALA A 38 -15.23 3.65 3.12
N PHE A 39 -14.10 4.29 3.35
CA PHE A 39 -13.47 4.44 4.67
C PHE A 39 -13.50 5.91 5.08
N GLY A 40 -13.67 6.20 6.36
CA GLY A 40 -13.66 7.60 6.78
C GLY A 40 -13.99 7.83 8.24
N VAL A 41 -13.82 9.08 8.66
CA VAL A 41 -14.32 9.59 9.95
C VAL A 41 -15.49 10.52 9.64
N PRO A 42 -16.69 10.27 10.19
CA PRO A 42 -17.87 11.09 9.95
C PRO A 42 -17.62 12.57 10.28
N GLY A 43 -18.13 13.46 9.42
CA GLY A 43 -18.02 14.90 9.60
C GLY A 43 -19.24 15.66 9.14
N GLU A 44 -19.51 16.80 9.76
CA GLU A 44 -20.69 17.62 9.46
C GLU A 44 -20.69 18.18 8.04
N SER A 45 -19.51 18.43 7.45
CA SER A 45 -19.38 19.01 6.11
C SER A 45 -19.84 18.08 4.97
N TYR A 46 -20.19 16.83 5.26
CA TYR A 46 -20.73 15.90 4.25
C TYR A 46 -21.89 15.03 4.79
N LEU A 47 -22.73 15.61 5.66
CA LEU A 47 -23.92 14.91 6.18
C LEU A 47 -24.82 14.38 5.08
N ALA A 48 -24.99 15.14 3.98
CA ALA A 48 -25.78 14.70 2.82
C ALA A 48 -25.23 13.41 2.17
N VAL A 49 -23.91 13.18 2.24
CA VAL A 49 -23.29 11.94 1.76
C VAL A 49 -23.53 10.80 2.74
N LEU A 50 -23.48 11.07 4.05
CA LEU A 50 -23.79 10.06 5.08
C LEU A 50 -25.25 9.60 4.96
N ASP A 51 -26.17 10.51 4.66
CA ASP A 51 -27.57 10.18 4.34
C ASP A 51 -27.68 9.32 3.06
N GLY A 52 -26.88 9.63 2.05
CA GLY A 52 -26.75 8.80 0.85
C GLY A 52 -26.23 7.38 1.15
N PHE A 53 -25.23 7.22 2.04
CA PHE A 53 -24.78 5.90 2.49
C PHE A 53 -25.86 5.14 3.26
N HIS A 54 -26.66 5.84 4.09
CA HIS A 54 -27.80 5.24 4.78
C HIS A 54 -28.84 4.72 3.77
N HIS A 55 -29.16 5.52 2.76
CA HIS A 55 -30.14 5.18 1.71
C HIS A 55 -29.71 3.96 0.87
N HIS A 56 -28.40 3.74 0.67
CA HIS A 56 -27.83 2.66 -0.13
C HIS A 56 -27.01 1.65 0.70
N ALA A 57 -27.36 1.46 1.96
CA ALA A 57 -26.61 0.61 2.90
C ALA A 57 -26.55 -0.88 2.50
N ASP A 58 -27.44 -1.33 1.62
CA ASP A 58 -27.46 -2.67 1.03
C ASP A 58 -26.43 -2.87 -0.11
N GLN A 59 -25.90 -1.78 -0.70
CA GLN A 59 -25.00 -1.81 -1.86
C GLN A 59 -23.58 -1.34 -1.54
N ILE A 60 -23.44 -0.40 -0.62
CA ILE A 60 -22.14 0.19 -0.25
C ILE A 60 -22.03 0.36 1.27
N ARG A 61 -20.90 -0.02 1.84
CA ARG A 61 -20.62 0.09 3.27
C ARG A 61 -19.70 1.26 3.55
N PHE A 62 -20.09 2.13 4.48
CA PHE A 62 -19.19 3.14 5.05
C PHE A 62 -18.53 2.58 6.31
N ILE A 63 -17.23 2.39 6.28
CA ILE A 63 -16.42 1.85 7.38
C ILE A 63 -15.91 3.02 8.22
N ILE A 64 -16.40 3.13 9.45
CA ILE A 64 -16.07 4.22 10.38
C ILE A 64 -14.71 3.94 11.01
N ASN A 65 -13.77 4.82 10.76
CA ASN A 65 -12.44 4.81 11.36
C ASN A 65 -12.36 5.67 12.62
N ARG A 66 -11.25 5.56 13.34
CA ARG A 66 -10.98 6.35 14.56
C ARG A 66 -10.05 7.53 14.29
N GLN A 67 -9.40 7.52 13.12
CA GLN A 67 -8.49 8.59 12.69
C GLN A 67 -8.39 8.57 11.15
N GLU A 68 -8.31 9.74 10.52
CA GLU A 68 -8.42 9.89 9.07
C GLU A 68 -7.18 9.35 8.32
N GLY A 69 -5.99 9.39 8.93
CA GLY A 69 -4.81 8.72 8.39
C GLY A 69 -4.99 7.21 8.33
N GLY A 70 -5.59 6.62 9.39
CA GLY A 70 -5.99 5.21 9.41
C GLY A 70 -7.02 4.89 8.32
N ALA A 71 -8.02 5.76 8.13
CA ALA A 71 -9.01 5.63 7.06
C ALA A 71 -8.37 5.63 5.67
N ALA A 72 -7.46 6.58 5.42
CA ALA A 72 -6.75 6.68 4.14
C ALA A 72 -5.83 5.47 3.90
N PHE A 73 -5.19 4.91 4.94
CA PHE A 73 -4.42 3.68 4.84
C PHE A 73 -5.31 2.45 4.57
N MET A 74 -6.52 2.40 5.16
CA MET A 74 -7.48 1.33 4.83
C MET A 74 -7.95 1.42 3.39
N ALA A 75 -8.21 2.62 2.87
CA ALA A 75 -8.56 2.83 1.48
C ALA A 75 -7.41 2.45 0.52
N ASP A 76 -6.15 2.78 0.86
CA ASP A 76 -4.95 2.35 0.13
C ASP A 76 -4.84 0.83 0.07
N ALA A 77 -4.96 0.17 1.23
CA ALA A 77 -4.88 -1.28 1.32
C ALA A 77 -5.98 -1.99 0.51
N HIS A 78 -7.22 -1.48 0.60
CA HIS A 78 -8.36 -1.96 -0.19
C HIS A 78 -8.07 -1.83 -1.70
N ALA A 79 -7.54 -0.68 -2.13
CA ALA A 79 -7.18 -0.46 -3.54
C ALA A 79 -6.11 -1.44 -4.03
N ARG A 80 -5.08 -1.68 -3.24
CA ARG A 80 -3.98 -2.62 -3.58
C ARG A 80 -4.44 -4.06 -3.66
N LEU A 81 -5.45 -4.46 -2.86
CA LEU A 81 -6.03 -5.80 -2.88
C LEU A 81 -7.01 -6.02 -4.03
N THR A 82 -7.81 -5.00 -4.35
CA THR A 82 -8.87 -5.10 -5.37
C THR A 82 -8.42 -4.70 -6.75
N GLY A 83 -7.32 -3.93 -6.87
CA GLY A 83 -6.89 -3.34 -8.13
C GLY A 83 -7.79 -2.20 -8.62
N ARG A 84 -8.69 -1.68 -7.76
CA ARG A 84 -9.61 -0.57 -8.04
C ARG A 84 -9.33 0.61 -7.11
N PRO A 85 -9.74 1.85 -7.44
CA PRO A 85 -9.54 2.98 -6.55
C PRO A 85 -10.15 2.77 -5.17
N GLY A 86 -9.37 2.96 -4.12
CA GLY A 86 -9.86 3.05 -2.75
C GLY A 86 -10.59 4.35 -2.53
N VAL A 87 -11.59 4.36 -1.65
CA VAL A 87 -12.42 5.54 -1.38
C VAL A 87 -12.30 5.94 0.08
N CYS A 88 -11.93 7.20 0.31
CA CYS A 88 -11.83 7.77 1.65
C CYS A 88 -12.62 9.07 1.74
N PHE A 89 -13.36 9.26 2.85
CA PHE A 89 -14.10 10.47 3.15
C PHE A 89 -13.60 11.11 4.44
N VAL A 90 -13.40 12.42 4.39
CA VAL A 90 -12.95 13.21 5.54
C VAL A 90 -13.67 14.56 5.59
N THR A 91 -13.75 15.13 6.79
CA THR A 91 -14.25 16.49 6.96
C THR A 91 -13.19 17.52 6.55
N ARG A 92 -13.52 18.81 6.71
CA ARG A 92 -12.72 20.01 6.40
C ARG A 92 -11.27 19.93 6.92
N GLY A 93 -10.64 21.04 7.23
CA GLY A 93 -9.24 21.21 7.59
C GLY A 93 -8.64 20.11 8.46
N PRO A 94 -9.13 19.83 9.69
CA PRO A 94 -8.55 18.81 10.56
C PRO A 94 -8.59 17.41 9.96
N GLY A 95 -9.73 17.01 9.34
CA GLY A 95 -9.86 15.69 8.72
C GLY A 95 -8.96 15.54 7.49
N ALA A 96 -8.95 16.54 6.61
CA ALA A 96 -8.12 16.54 5.41
C ALA A 96 -6.62 16.52 5.73
N THR A 97 -6.19 17.31 6.73
CA THR A 97 -4.77 17.34 7.15
C THR A 97 -4.34 16.02 7.77
N ASN A 98 -5.17 15.38 8.57
CA ASN A 98 -4.90 14.04 9.10
C ASN A 98 -4.79 12.98 7.99
N ALA A 99 -5.68 13.03 6.98
CA ALA A 99 -5.67 12.08 5.86
C ALA A 99 -4.48 12.27 4.91
N SER A 100 -3.81 13.41 4.93
CA SER A 100 -2.73 13.75 3.99
C SER A 100 -1.59 12.73 4.00
N ILE A 101 -1.30 12.11 5.14
CA ILE A 101 -0.29 11.05 5.25
C ILE A 101 -0.64 9.84 4.36
N GLY A 102 -1.92 9.44 4.28
CA GLY A 102 -2.37 8.36 3.42
C GLY A 102 -2.32 8.74 1.94
N ILE A 103 -2.64 10.00 1.61
CA ILE A 103 -2.54 10.51 0.23
C ILE A 103 -1.09 10.54 -0.23
N HIS A 104 -0.16 11.00 0.59
CA HIS A 104 1.26 10.94 0.31
C HIS A 104 1.74 9.50 0.11
N THR A 105 1.32 8.57 0.97
CA THR A 105 1.64 7.15 0.86
C THR A 105 1.13 6.57 -0.47
N ALA A 106 -0.15 6.76 -0.80
CA ALA A 106 -0.76 6.30 -2.04
C ALA A 106 -0.05 6.88 -3.29
N TYR A 107 0.38 8.14 -3.24
CA TYR A 107 1.15 8.76 -4.32
C TYR A 107 2.52 8.10 -4.50
N GLN A 108 3.25 7.87 -3.41
CA GLN A 108 4.57 7.22 -3.45
C GLN A 108 4.48 5.75 -3.89
N ASP A 109 3.46 5.05 -3.42
CA ASP A 109 3.23 3.63 -3.72
C ASP A 109 2.57 3.39 -5.08
N SER A 110 2.14 4.47 -5.75
CA SER A 110 1.38 4.39 -7.02
C SER A 110 0.06 3.61 -6.83
N THR A 111 -0.64 3.87 -5.72
CA THR A 111 -1.93 3.26 -5.40
C THR A 111 -3.06 4.16 -5.88
N PRO A 112 -4.05 3.65 -6.64
CA PRO A 112 -5.20 4.44 -7.03
C PRO A 112 -6.10 4.69 -5.81
N LEU A 113 -6.42 5.96 -5.53
CA LEU A 113 -7.25 6.35 -4.39
C LEU A 113 -8.05 7.61 -4.74
N VAL A 114 -9.29 7.72 -4.27
CA VAL A 114 -10.08 8.95 -4.36
C VAL A 114 -10.42 9.39 -2.93
N LEU A 115 -9.87 10.56 -2.56
CA LEU A 115 -10.20 11.23 -1.32
C LEU A 115 -11.30 12.25 -1.58
N PHE A 116 -12.39 12.16 -0.83
CA PHE A 116 -13.47 13.12 -0.79
C PHE A 116 -13.34 13.97 0.47
N VAL A 117 -13.19 15.27 0.29
CA VAL A 117 -13.04 16.25 1.39
C VAL A 117 -14.29 17.11 1.44
N GLY A 118 -15.07 17.00 2.52
CA GLY A 118 -16.16 17.95 2.76
C GLY A 118 -15.58 19.35 3.00
N ASP A 119 -16.21 20.38 2.43
CA ASP A 119 -15.72 21.75 2.47
C ASP A 119 -16.80 22.68 3.03
N VAL A 120 -16.40 23.93 3.32
CA VAL A 120 -17.30 24.98 3.73
C VAL A 120 -18.33 25.31 2.64
N ALA A 121 -19.49 25.85 3.03
CA ALA A 121 -20.48 26.34 2.08
C ALA A 121 -19.89 27.42 1.16
N SER A 122 -20.31 27.44 -0.10
CA SER A 122 -19.72 28.30 -1.13
C SER A 122 -19.84 29.80 -0.82
N ASP A 123 -20.90 30.21 -0.11
CA ASP A 123 -21.15 31.60 0.28
C ASP A 123 -20.28 32.06 1.48
N THR A 124 -19.67 31.13 2.23
CA THR A 124 -18.78 31.45 3.37
C THR A 124 -17.31 31.45 2.99
N ARG A 125 -16.99 30.96 1.82
CA ARG A 125 -15.61 30.81 1.34
C ARG A 125 -14.86 32.15 1.28
N ASP A 126 -13.54 32.09 1.51
CA ASP A 126 -12.62 33.25 1.53
C ASP A 126 -12.96 34.26 2.65
N ARG A 127 -13.65 33.81 3.70
CA ARG A 127 -13.98 34.60 4.90
C ARG A 127 -13.36 34.06 6.18
N GLU A 128 -12.36 33.18 6.04
CA GLU A 128 -11.78 32.42 7.16
C GLU A 128 -12.87 31.61 7.90
N ALA A 129 -13.71 30.93 7.10
CA ALA A 129 -14.80 30.12 7.61
C ALA A 129 -14.28 28.97 8.49
N PHE A 130 -15.17 28.40 9.34
CA PHE A 130 -14.75 27.38 10.29
C PHE A 130 -14.08 26.18 9.62
N GLN A 131 -12.80 25.93 9.95
CA GLN A 131 -11.95 24.87 9.41
C GLN A 131 -11.68 24.97 7.90
N GLU A 132 -11.81 26.14 7.31
CA GLU A 132 -11.51 26.39 5.89
C GLU A 132 -10.02 26.19 5.59
N VAL A 133 -9.72 25.50 4.49
CA VAL A 133 -8.38 25.33 3.92
C VAL A 133 -8.51 25.34 2.40
N ASP A 134 -7.57 25.98 1.70
CA ASP A 134 -7.45 25.80 0.26
C ASP A 134 -6.87 24.41 -0.05
N PHE A 135 -7.77 23.43 -0.20
CA PHE A 135 -7.38 22.05 -0.44
C PHE A 135 -6.73 21.86 -1.82
N CYS A 136 -7.04 22.71 -2.79
CA CYS A 136 -6.39 22.68 -4.09
C CYS A 136 -4.90 23.00 -3.98
N SER A 137 -4.55 24.00 -3.19
CA SER A 137 -3.15 24.33 -2.88
C SER A 137 -2.51 23.32 -1.93
N PHE A 138 -3.25 22.85 -0.91
CA PHE A 138 -2.74 21.95 0.13
C PHE A 138 -2.29 20.60 -0.42
N PHE A 139 -3.14 19.91 -1.20
CA PHE A 139 -2.79 18.63 -1.81
C PHE A 139 -2.00 18.79 -3.11
N GLY A 140 -2.17 19.89 -3.82
CA GLY A 140 -1.49 20.35 -5.03
C GLY A 140 -1.33 19.33 -6.14
N PRO A 141 -1.78 19.62 -7.37
CA PRO A 141 -1.43 18.82 -8.52
C PRO A 141 -0.08 19.29 -9.06
N SER A 142 1.01 18.83 -8.55
CA SER A 142 2.32 19.15 -9.12
C SER A 142 3.18 17.90 -9.15
N THR A 143 4.25 17.94 -9.93
CA THR A 143 5.27 16.87 -9.94
C THR A 143 5.90 16.62 -8.56
N LYS A 144 5.63 17.49 -7.60
CA LYS A 144 6.05 17.41 -6.19
C LYS A 144 4.86 17.46 -5.23
N GLY A 145 3.63 17.38 -5.73
CA GLY A 145 2.42 17.35 -4.91
C GLY A 145 2.12 15.96 -4.36
N MET A 146 1.05 15.87 -3.57
CA MET A 146 0.60 14.64 -2.96
C MET A 146 -0.49 13.92 -3.78
N ALA A 147 -1.06 14.57 -4.80
CA ALA A 147 -2.13 14.00 -5.60
C ALA A 147 -1.89 14.18 -7.10
N LYS A 148 -2.43 13.28 -7.92
CA LYS A 148 -2.42 13.41 -9.38
C LYS A 148 -3.31 14.55 -9.85
N ARG A 149 -4.41 14.77 -9.14
CA ARG A 149 -5.41 15.80 -9.45
C ARG A 149 -6.14 16.21 -8.17
N VAL A 150 -6.46 17.49 -8.06
CA VAL A 150 -7.30 18.05 -7.01
C VAL A 150 -8.33 18.94 -7.67
N GLU A 151 -9.62 18.71 -7.39
CA GLU A 151 -10.71 19.47 -8.00
C GLU A 151 -11.81 19.73 -6.99
N ARG A 152 -12.40 20.94 -7.05
CA ARG A 152 -13.61 21.30 -6.33
C ARG A 152 -14.84 21.09 -7.23
N ILE A 153 -15.92 20.55 -6.68
CA ILE A 153 -17.19 20.36 -7.40
C ILE A 153 -18.16 21.44 -6.93
N ASP A 154 -18.39 22.46 -7.76
CA ASP A 154 -19.26 23.58 -7.41
C ASP A 154 -20.69 23.43 -7.97
N ASP A 155 -20.94 22.44 -8.83
CA ASP A 155 -22.23 22.22 -9.49
C ASP A 155 -22.68 20.76 -9.27
N VAL A 156 -23.84 20.62 -8.59
CA VAL A 156 -24.43 19.32 -8.29
C VAL A 156 -24.70 18.48 -9.54
N ALA A 157 -25.05 19.09 -10.68
CA ALA A 157 -25.29 18.39 -11.92
C ALA A 157 -24.04 17.75 -12.53
N ARG A 158 -22.87 18.22 -12.13
CA ARG A 158 -21.58 17.74 -12.63
C ARG A 158 -20.92 16.66 -11.76
N ILE A 159 -21.52 16.28 -10.62
CA ILE A 159 -20.98 15.21 -9.77
C ILE A 159 -20.62 13.95 -10.57
N PRO A 160 -21.49 13.41 -11.47
CA PRO A 160 -21.16 12.21 -12.24
C PRO A 160 -19.91 12.35 -13.11
N GLU A 161 -19.72 13.53 -13.73
CA GLU A 161 -18.54 13.83 -14.56
C GLU A 161 -17.26 13.82 -13.72
N TYR A 162 -17.27 14.50 -12.56
CA TYR A 162 -16.10 14.61 -11.70
C TYR A 162 -15.72 13.26 -11.08
N VAL A 163 -16.71 12.48 -10.62
CA VAL A 163 -16.47 11.15 -10.05
C VAL A 163 -15.88 10.20 -11.09
N ALA A 164 -16.50 10.08 -12.27
CA ALA A 164 -15.99 9.21 -13.33
C ALA A 164 -14.57 9.62 -13.76
N ARG A 165 -14.31 10.92 -13.91
CA ARG A 165 -12.98 11.46 -14.23
C ARG A 165 -11.97 11.18 -13.14
N ALA A 166 -12.34 11.28 -11.86
CA ALA A 166 -11.46 11.00 -10.73
C ALA A 166 -11.01 9.52 -10.72
N PHE A 167 -11.96 8.60 -10.94
CA PHE A 167 -11.66 7.17 -11.01
C PHE A 167 -10.75 6.85 -12.21
N ALA A 168 -11.06 7.36 -13.40
CA ALA A 168 -10.22 7.19 -14.58
C ALA A 168 -8.80 7.78 -14.36
N THR A 169 -8.71 8.99 -13.78
CA THR A 169 -7.41 9.63 -13.48
C THR A 169 -6.60 8.85 -12.46
N ALA A 170 -7.26 8.32 -11.41
CA ALA A 170 -6.58 7.52 -10.38
C ALA A 170 -5.91 6.26 -10.97
N MET A 171 -6.53 5.66 -11.98
CA MET A 171 -6.08 4.39 -12.59
C MET A 171 -5.12 4.56 -13.76
N ASN A 172 -5.29 5.60 -14.61
CA ASN A 172 -4.56 5.72 -15.87
C ASN A 172 -3.08 6.07 -15.69
N GLY A 173 -2.23 5.52 -16.54
CA GLY A 173 -0.78 5.72 -16.50
C GLY A 173 -0.18 5.15 -15.21
N ARG A 174 0.63 5.92 -14.47
CA ARG A 174 1.01 5.59 -13.11
C ARG A 174 -0.19 5.80 -12.20
N PRO A 175 -0.74 4.76 -11.54
CA PRO A 175 -1.84 4.93 -10.59
C PRO A 175 -1.47 5.89 -9.44
N GLY A 176 -2.47 6.52 -8.85
CA GLY A 176 -2.23 7.42 -7.73
C GLY A 176 -3.49 8.14 -7.26
N PRO A 177 -3.41 8.91 -6.16
CA PRO A 177 -4.55 9.54 -5.53
C PRO A 177 -5.09 10.75 -6.31
N VAL A 178 -6.40 10.92 -6.23
CA VAL A 178 -7.15 12.09 -6.68
C VAL A 178 -7.94 12.63 -5.50
N VAL A 179 -8.05 13.95 -5.38
CA VAL A 179 -8.81 14.61 -4.31
C VAL A 179 -9.98 15.38 -4.91
N LEU A 180 -11.18 15.14 -4.41
CA LEU A 180 -12.39 15.88 -4.76
C LEU A 180 -12.87 16.66 -3.53
N VAL A 181 -13.00 17.97 -3.68
CA VAL A 181 -13.44 18.90 -2.66
C VAL A 181 -14.94 19.17 -2.84
N LEU A 182 -15.71 19.01 -1.78
CA LEU A 182 -17.17 18.94 -1.80
C LEU A 182 -17.78 20.03 -0.91
N PRO A 183 -18.21 21.18 -1.46
CA PRO A 183 -18.95 22.18 -0.70
C PRO A 183 -20.24 21.61 -0.10
N GLU A 184 -20.51 21.91 1.18
CA GLU A 184 -21.65 21.32 1.88
C GLU A 184 -23.01 21.77 1.29
N ASP A 185 -23.12 22.99 0.81
CA ASP A 185 -24.30 23.50 0.11
C ASP A 185 -24.54 22.81 -1.24
N MET A 186 -23.49 22.50 -1.99
CA MET A 186 -23.58 21.71 -3.22
C MET A 186 -24.06 20.27 -2.94
N LEU A 187 -23.57 19.65 -1.85
CA LEU A 187 -24.02 18.32 -1.45
C LEU A 187 -25.49 18.29 -1.00
N ALA A 188 -25.97 19.36 -0.39
CA ALA A 188 -27.35 19.51 0.04
C ALA A 188 -28.30 19.97 -1.09
N ALA A 189 -27.77 20.45 -2.20
CA ALA A 189 -28.57 20.94 -3.32
C ALA A 189 -29.45 19.83 -3.92
N VAL A 190 -30.71 20.19 -4.23
CA VAL A 190 -31.65 19.27 -4.89
C VAL A 190 -31.20 19.01 -6.31
N VAL A 191 -31.13 17.74 -6.70
CA VAL A 191 -30.83 17.33 -8.07
C VAL A 191 -32.09 17.49 -8.90
N GLU A 192 -32.12 18.49 -9.77
CA GLU A 192 -33.29 18.73 -10.64
C GLU A 192 -33.53 17.53 -11.57
N GLN A 193 -34.80 17.14 -11.66
CA GLN A 193 -35.26 16.23 -12.72
C GLN A 193 -35.25 17.02 -14.02
N GLY A 194 -34.41 16.58 -14.96
CA GLY A 194 -34.20 17.31 -16.22
C GLY A 194 -35.52 17.76 -16.88
N ALA A 195 -35.59 19.06 -17.19
CA ALA A 195 -36.66 19.65 -17.94
C ALA A 195 -36.20 19.95 -19.38
N GLY A 196 -36.97 19.55 -20.37
CA GLY A 196 -36.68 19.82 -21.77
C GLY A 196 -35.51 18.98 -22.35
N GLN A 197 -34.50 19.63 -22.92
CA GLN A 197 -33.37 18.96 -23.57
C GLN A 197 -32.30 18.46 -22.60
N HIS A 198 -32.35 18.84 -21.33
CA HIS A 198 -31.40 18.43 -20.30
C HIS A 198 -31.92 17.19 -19.56
N ARG A 199 -31.21 16.09 -19.70
CA ARG A 199 -31.48 14.88 -18.90
C ARG A 199 -31.05 15.11 -17.44
N ALA A 200 -31.79 14.51 -16.49
CA ALA A 200 -31.35 14.47 -15.11
C ALA A 200 -29.94 13.89 -15.02
N PRO A 201 -29.05 14.43 -14.13
CA PRO A 201 -27.72 13.89 -13.92
C PRO A 201 -27.80 12.41 -13.53
N GLN A 202 -27.05 11.56 -14.23
CA GLN A 202 -27.03 10.12 -14.01
C GLN A 202 -25.60 9.66 -13.70
N ALA A 203 -25.46 8.71 -12.79
CA ALA A 203 -24.19 8.04 -12.50
C ALA A 203 -23.61 7.39 -13.76
N LEU A 204 -22.32 7.57 -13.99
CA LEU A 204 -21.59 6.98 -15.11
C LEU A 204 -20.94 5.66 -14.67
N PRO A 205 -20.95 4.61 -15.53
CA PRO A 205 -20.36 3.33 -15.20
C PRO A 205 -18.84 3.41 -15.11
N TYR A 206 -18.25 2.48 -14.34
CA TYR A 206 -16.81 2.30 -14.30
C TYR A 206 -16.26 1.91 -15.68
N LEU A 207 -15.14 2.53 -16.03
CA LEU A 207 -14.37 2.18 -17.22
C LEU A 207 -13.00 1.68 -16.80
N ASP A 208 -12.56 0.57 -17.38
CA ASP A 208 -11.24 0.03 -17.16
C ASP A 208 -10.15 1.05 -17.53
N ALA A 209 -9.01 0.98 -16.86
CA ALA A 209 -7.87 1.82 -17.16
C ALA A 209 -7.40 1.64 -18.61
N VAL A 210 -7.04 2.76 -19.22
CA VAL A 210 -6.48 2.77 -20.58
C VAL A 210 -5.18 1.96 -20.62
N GLN A 211 -5.10 1.01 -21.56
CA GLN A 211 -3.92 0.19 -21.73
C GLN A 211 -2.95 0.83 -22.73
N ALA A 212 -1.73 1.14 -22.27
CA ALA A 212 -0.62 1.47 -23.14
C ALA A 212 0.07 0.16 -23.56
N TRP A 213 0.29 -0.03 -24.85
CA TRP A 213 0.85 -1.25 -25.44
C TRP A 213 2.28 -1.05 -25.92
N SER A 214 3.12 -2.07 -25.72
CA SER A 214 4.47 -2.10 -26.31
C SER A 214 4.38 -2.13 -27.85
N ASP A 215 5.06 -1.22 -28.52
CA ASP A 215 5.12 -1.29 -29.97
C ASP A 215 5.97 -2.50 -30.44
N PRO A 216 5.64 -3.09 -31.60
CA PRO A 216 6.36 -4.29 -32.08
C PRO A 216 7.85 -4.07 -32.35
N GLY A 217 8.28 -2.83 -32.65
CA GLY A 217 9.69 -2.48 -32.84
C GLY A 217 10.47 -2.57 -31.53
N SER A 218 9.91 -2.00 -30.47
CA SER A 218 10.50 -2.09 -29.12
C SER A 218 10.56 -3.53 -28.61
N VAL A 219 9.54 -4.35 -28.88
CA VAL A 219 9.53 -5.77 -28.50
C VAL A 219 10.64 -6.55 -29.26
N ARG A 220 10.82 -6.29 -30.57
CA ARG A 220 11.95 -6.88 -31.34
C ARG A 220 13.30 -6.43 -30.79
N ARG A 221 13.43 -5.13 -30.47
CA ARG A 221 14.68 -4.60 -29.90
C ARG A 221 15.00 -5.20 -28.54
N LEU A 222 14.00 -5.42 -27.69
CA LEU A 222 14.17 -6.14 -26.42
C LEU A 222 14.72 -7.56 -26.65
N ARG A 223 14.14 -8.29 -27.62
CA ARG A 223 14.63 -9.63 -27.98
C ARG A 223 16.11 -9.61 -28.44
N GLU A 224 16.50 -8.62 -29.24
CA GLU A 224 17.90 -8.46 -29.68
C GLU A 224 18.83 -8.22 -28.48
N LEU A 225 18.45 -7.36 -27.54
CA LEU A 225 19.22 -7.11 -26.32
C LEU A 225 19.35 -8.38 -25.45
N LEU A 226 18.29 -9.16 -25.31
CA LEU A 226 18.35 -10.46 -24.64
C LEU A 226 19.33 -11.41 -25.33
N LEU A 227 19.26 -11.56 -26.65
CA LEU A 227 20.15 -12.45 -27.40
C LEU A 227 21.65 -12.05 -27.33
N GLN A 228 21.95 -10.80 -27.04
CA GLN A 228 23.31 -10.28 -26.87
C GLN A 228 23.84 -10.40 -25.43
N SER A 229 22.95 -10.67 -24.46
CA SER A 229 23.29 -10.74 -23.03
C SER A 229 23.96 -12.06 -22.66
N GLN A 230 24.75 -12.02 -21.59
CA GLN A 230 25.36 -13.19 -20.94
C GLN A 230 24.90 -13.30 -19.46
N ARG A 231 24.47 -12.18 -18.87
CA ARG A 231 24.09 -12.07 -17.46
C ARG A 231 22.88 -11.15 -17.28
N PRO A 232 21.72 -11.52 -17.85
CA PRO A 232 20.50 -10.74 -17.69
C PRO A 232 19.95 -10.84 -16.28
N LEU A 233 19.24 -9.80 -15.81
CA LEU A 233 18.50 -9.79 -14.57
C LEU A 233 17.18 -9.02 -14.76
N VAL A 234 16.07 -9.61 -14.33
CA VAL A 234 14.77 -8.94 -14.27
C VAL A 234 14.57 -8.33 -12.88
N ILE A 235 14.09 -7.10 -12.82
CA ILE A 235 13.59 -6.45 -11.61
C ILE A 235 12.10 -6.16 -11.83
N ALA A 236 11.23 -6.94 -11.18
CA ALA A 236 9.78 -6.82 -11.33
C ALA A 236 9.15 -6.16 -10.10
N GLY A 237 8.13 -5.34 -10.29
CA GLY A 237 7.42 -4.69 -9.19
C GLY A 237 6.58 -3.50 -9.66
N GLY A 238 6.28 -2.58 -8.75
CA GLY A 238 5.40 -1.46 -9.03
C GLY A 238 3.92 -1.83 -9.06
N ALA A 239 3.08 -0.89 -9.44
CA ALA A 239 1.63 -1.04 -9.44
C ALA A 239 1.07 -1.58 -10.76
N GLY A 240 -0.21 -1.94 -10.76
CA GLY A 240 -0.96 -2.30 -11.99
C GLY A 240 -0.77 -3.75 -12.45
N TRP A 241 -0.20 -4.62 -11.63
CA TRP A 241 -0.12 -6.05 -11.92
C TRP A 241 -1.46 -6.73 -11.66
N THR A 242 -1.91 -7.54 -12.64
CA THR A 242 -2.99 -8.51 -12.46
C THR A 242 -2.43 -9.92 -12.35
N VAL A 243 -3.27 -10.86 -11.93
CA VAL A 243 -2.92 -12.29 -11.89
C VAL A 243 -2.43 -12.77 -13.25
N GLN A 244 -3.13 -12.40 -14.32
CA GLN A 244 -2.78 -12.78 -15.69
C GLN A 244 -1.42 -12.20 -16.13
N ALA A 245 -1.14 -10.93 -15.75
CA ALA A 245 0.15 -10.31 -16.03
C ALA A 245 1.30 -10.99 -15.27
N ALA A 246 1.08 -11.35 -14.01
CA ALA A 246 2.06 -12.08 -13.21
C ALA A 246 2.32 -13.49 -13.76
N GLN A 247 1.28 -14.20 -14.21
CA GLN A 247 1.41 -15.49 -14.89
C GLN A 247 2.19 -15.38 -16.21
N ALA A 248 1.93 -14.35 -17.01
CA ALA A 248 2.66 -14.12 -18.25
C ALA A 248 4.13 -13.76 -18.00
N LEU A 249 4.42 -12.95 -16.95
CA LEU A 249 5.80 -12.69 -16.50
C LEU A 249 6.50 -13.99 -16.09
N GLN A 250 5.83 -14.85 -15.35
CA GLN A 250 6.40 -16.12 -14.91
C GLN A 250 6.75 -17.00 -16.12
N ARG A 251 5.82 -17.18 -17.08
CA ARG A 251 6.08 -17.95 -18.31
C ARG A 251 7.22 -17.34 -19.14
N PHE A 252 7.28 -16.03 -19.25
CA PHE A 252 8.40 -15.35 -19.92
C PHE A 252 9.74 -15.67 -19.24
N ALA A 253 9.79 -15.54 -17.90
CA ALA A 253 10.99 -15.87 -17.12
C ALA A 253 11.40 -17.34 -17.27
N GLU A 254 10.44 -18.28 -17.24
CA GLU A 254 10.65 -19.71 -17.41
C GLU A 254 11.20 -20.05 -18.81
N ASN A 255 10.59 -19.49 -19.87
CA ASN A 255 10.99 -19.72 -21.26
C ASN A 255 12.40 -19.19 -21.54
N TRP A 256 12.75 -18.06 -20.98
CA TRP A 256 14.05 -17.40 -21.15
C TRP A 256 15.05 -17.72 -20.04
N LYS A 257 14.69 -18.55 -19.05
CA LYS A 257 15.55 -18.87 -17.87
C LYS A 257 16.10 -17.63 -17.19
N LEU A 258 15.28 -16.59 -17.03
CA LEU A 258 15.71 -15.30 -16.48
C LEU A 258 15.62 -15.29 -14.96
N PRO A 259 16.67 -14.86 -14.25
CA PRO A 259 16.56 -14.63 -12.82
C PRO A 259 15.70 -13.38 -12.55
N VAL A 260 14.78 -13.47 -11.57
CA VAL A 260 13.83 -12.41 -11.25
C VAL A 260 14.04 -11.95 -9.82
N GLY A 261 14.43 -10.69 -9.65
CA GLY A 261 14.36 -9.97 -8.39
C GLY A 261 13.09 -9.14 -8.31
N ASN A 262 12.54 -8.96 -7.09
CA ASN A 262 11.44 -8.04 -6.86
C ASN A 262 11.95 -6.67 -6.41
N ALA A 263 11.31 -5.60 -6.90
CA ALA A 263 11.55 -4.26 -6.39
C ALA A 263 11.08 -4.14 -4.94
N PHE A 264 11.63 -3.17 -4.21
CA PHE A 264 11.37 -2.93 -2.80
C PHE A 264 9.87 -2.98 -2.45
N ARG A 265 9.50 -3.90 -1.56
CA ARG A 265 8.14 -4.14 -1.05
C ARG A 265 7.10 -4.59 -2.10
N PHE A 266 7.57 -5.29 -3.14
CA PHE A 266 6.74 -5.95 -4.14
C PHE A 266 7.08 -7.45 -4.25
N GLN A 267 7.43 -8.11 -3.13
CA GLN A 267 7.91 -9.49 -3.11
C GLN A 267 6.87 -10.50 -3.58
N ASP A 268 5.59 -10.18 -3.45
CA ASP A 268 4.49 -11.01 -3.94
C ASP A 268 4.19 -10.87 -5.44
N THR A 269 4.98 -10.09 -6.19
CA THR A 269 4.83 -9.99 -7.66
C THR A 269 5.26 -11.28 -8.34
N PHE A 270 6.30 -11.96 -7.82
CA PHE A 270 6.82 -13.21 -8.35
C PHE A 270 6.92 -14.26 -7.23
N ASP A 271 6.72 -15.56 -7.55
CA ASP A 271 6.77 -16.64 -6.55
C ASP A 271 8.19 -16.77 -5.96
N ASN A 272 8.33 -16.57 -4.65
CA ASN A 272 9.63 -16.65 -3.97
C ASN A 272 10.11 -18.10 -3.78
N HIS A 273 9.27 -19.10 -4.09
CA HIS A 273 9.65 -20.51 -4.12
C HIS A 273 10.16 -20.96 -5.49
N HIS A 274 10.01 -20.10 -6.50
CA HIS A 274 10.38 -20.43 -7.87
C HIS A 274 11.92 -20.47 -8.03
N PRO A 275 12.51 -21.46 -8.77
CA PRO A 275 13.95 -21.61 -8.92
C PRO A 275 14.63 -20.46 -9.68
N LEU A 276 13.87 -19.57 -10.33
CA LEU A 276 14.37 -18.34 -10.94
C LEU A 276 14.27 -17.10 -10.04
N TYR A 277 13.75 -17.24 -8.81
CA TYR A 277 13.67 -16.12 -7.89
C TYR A 277 15.05 -15.77 -7.33
N ALA A 278 15.46 -14.51 -7.45
CA ALA A 278 16.78 -14.02 -7.04
C ALA A 278 16.77 -13.20 -5.73
N GLY A 279 15.57 -12.78 -5.25
CA GLY A 279 15.43 -12.02 -3.99
C GLY A 279 14.86 -10.63 -4.16
N ASP A 280 14.87 -9.86 -3.07
CA ASP A 280 14.34 -8.50 -2.99
C ASP A 280 15.43 -7.46 -3.28
N VAL A 281 15.15 -6.56 -4.24
CA VAL A 281 16.05 -5.48 -4.67
C VAL A 281 15.59 -4.18 -4.02
N GLY A 282 16.37 -3.66 -3.09
CA GLY A 282 16.01 -2.43 -2.37
C GLY A 282 16.80 -2.24 -1.08
N ILE A 283 16.25 -1.51 -0.13
CA ILE A 283 16.87 -1.32 1.18
C ILE A 283 17.05 -2.67 1.88
N GLY A 284 18.24 -2.92 2.41
CA GLY A 284 18.57 -4.19 3.07
C GLY A 284 18.81 -5.34 2.10
N ILE A 285 19.03 -5.06 0.82
CA ILE A 285 19.34 -6.03 -0.22
C ILE A 285 20.40 -7.05 0.24
N ASN A 286 20.24 -8.30 -0.18
CA ASN A 286 21.30 -9.29 -0.06
C ASN A 286 22.58 -8.77 -0.76
N PRO A 287 23.74 -8.68 -0.07
CA PRO A 287 25.00 -8.21 -0.66
C PRO A 287 25.40 -8.96 -1.94
N LYS A 288 25.12 -10.27 -2.01
CA LYS A 288 25.37 -11.06 -3.22
C LYS A 288 24.43 -10.67 -4.36
N LEU A 289 23.13 -10.43 -4.08
CA LEU A 289 22.20 -9.92 -5.09
C LEU A 289 22.60 -8.52 -5.55
N ALA A 290 23.03 -7.64 -4.65
CA ALA A 290 23.56 -6.33 -5.03
C ALA A 290 24.75 -6.46 -5.98
N GLN A 291 25.64 -7.44 -5.74
CA GLN A 291 26.75 -7.74 -6.64
C GLN A 291 26.23 -8.29 -7.99
N ARG A 292 25.21 -9.19 -7.99
CA ARG A 292 24.57 -9.66 -9.21
C ARG A 292 23.99 -8.52 -10.04
N VAL A 293 23.32 -7.54 -9.42
CA VAL A 293 22.83 -6.35 -10.12
C VAL A 293 23.98 -5.57 -10.78
N ARG A 294 25.10 -5.39 -10.07
CA ARG A 294 26.27 -4.69 -10.63
C ARG A 294 26.97 -5.46 -11.74
N ASP A 295 27.01 -6.79 -11.66
CA ASP A 295 27.69 -7.68 -12.60
C ASP A 295 26.83 -8.06 -13.80
N SER A 296 25.52 -7.78 -13.75
CA SER A 296 24.65 -8.00 -14.91
C SER A 296 25.06 -7.13 -16.09
N ASP A 297 24.87 -7.62 -17.30
CA ASP A 297 25.09 -6.86 -18.51
C ASP A 297 23.80 -6.30 -19.13
N LEU A 298 22.65 -6.85 -18.68
CA LEU A 298 21.31 -6.39 -19.05
C LEU A 298 20.38 -6.42 -17.85
N ILE A 299 19.72 -5.30 -17.58
CA ILE A 299 18.66 -5.18 -16.58
C ILE A 299 17.34 -4.90 -17.28
N LEU A 300 16.34 -5.75 -16.98
CA LEU A 300 14.95 -5.55 -17.39
C LEU A 300 14.15 -5.08 -16.18
N ALA A 301 13.91 -3.78 -16.05
CA ALA A 301 13.03 -3.21 -15.04
C ALA A 301 11.60 -3.20 -15.58
N ILE A 302 10.74 -4.08 -15.02
CA ILE A 302 9.36 -4.28 -15.48
C ILE A 302 8.41 -3.79 -14.40
N GLY A 303 7.92 -2.58 -14.56
CA GLY A 303 6.95 -1.92 -13.70
C GLY A 303 7.47 -1.12 -12.51
N PRO A 304 8.68 -1.34 -11.96
CA PRO A 304 9.12 -0.56 -10.83
C PRO A 304 9.53 0.86 -11.25
N ARG A 305 9.35 1.79 -10.32
CA ARG A 305 10.07 3.04 -10.33
C ARG A 305 11.50 2.75 -9.88
N LEU A 306 12.48 3.14 -10.66
CA LEU A 306 13.89 3.04 -10.29
C LEU A 306 14.30 4.21 -9.38
N GLY A 307 13.59 4.34 -8.25
CA GLY A 307 13.80 5.38 -7.25
C GLY A 307 14.77 4.95 -6.16
N GLU A 308 14.98 5.82 -5.19
CA GLU A 308 15.94 5.69 -4.10
C GLU A 308 15.87 4.33 -3.37
N MET A 309 14.66 3.89 -2.98
CA MET A 309 14.48 2.66 -2.22
C MET A 309 14.88 1.41 -2.99
N THR A 310 14.51 1.30 -4.26
CA THR A 310 14.84 0.16 -5.11
C THR A 310 16.32 0.14 -5.52
N THR A 311 16.95 1.31 -5.63
CA THR A 311 18.33 1.42 -6.10
C THR A 311 19.36 1.67 -5.00
N GLY A 312 18.97 1.45 -3.74
CA GLY A 312 19.86 1.56 -2.59
C GLY A 312 20.47 2.96 -2.42
N GLY A 313 19.64 4.00 -2.42
CA GLY A 313 20.11 5.39 -2.36
C GLY A 313 20.82 5.82 -3.64
N TYR A 314 20.39 5.33 -4.80
CA TYR A 314 21.00 5.60 -6.11
C TYR A 314 22.47 5.13 -6.24
N THR A 315 22.86 4.08 -5.46
CA THR A 315 24.22 3.55 -5.47
C THR A 315 24.37 2.19 -6.17
N LEU A 316 23.25 1.56 -6.50
CA LEU A 316 23.24 0.23 -7.10
C LEU A 316 23.57 0.26 -8.60
N LEU A 317 23.19 1.33 -9.28
CA LEU A 317 23.45 1.59 -10.71
C LEU A 317 24.08 2.97 -10.85
N ASP A 318 24.93 3.14 -11.87
CA ASP A 318 25.58 4.42 -12.16
C ASP A 318 24.56 5.45 -12.71
N LEU A 319 24.66 6.68 -12.26
CA LEU A 319 23.82 7.80 -12.68
C LEU A 319 24.54 8.69 -13.71
N PRO A 320 23.82 9.23 -14.67
CA PRO A 320 22.47 8.88 -15.14
C PRO A 320 22.47 7.68 -16.09
N GLN A 321 23.65 7.19 -16.47
CA GLN A 321 23.86 6.14 -17.45
C GLN A 321 24.38 4.89 -16.77
N PRO A 322 23.55 3.84 -16.57
CA PRO A 322 24.01 2.56 -16.06
C PRO A 322 25.07 1.93 -16.99
N ARG A 323 26.05 1.20 -16.41
CA ARG A 323 26.99 0.40 -17.20
C ARG A 323 26.31 -0.75 -17.92
N GLN A 324 25.27 -1.29 -17.31
CA GLN A 324 24.39 -2.32 -17.84
C GLN A 324 23.52 -1.74 -18.96
N LYS A 325 23.18 -2.53 -19.95
CA LYS A 325 22.05 -2.21 -20.81
C LYS A 325 20.78 -2.19 -19.96
N LEU A 326 20.04 -1.09 -20.00
CA LEU A 326 18.81 -0.93 -19.26
C LEU A 326 17.61 -0.93 -20.20
N VAL A 327 16.71 -1.90 -19.99
CA VAL A 327 15.36 -1.87 -20.53
C VAL A 327 14.42 -1.47 -19.39
N HIS A 328 13.68 -0.37 -19.56
CA HIS A 328 12.73 0.09 -18.56
C HIS A 328 11.33 0.11 -19.15
N ILE A 329 10.43 -0.71 -18.60
CA ILE A 329 9.02 -0.82 -18.99
C ILE A 329 8.18 -0.23 -17.86
N HIS A 330 7.39 0.80 -18.15
CA HIS A 330 6.57 1.47 -17.15
C HIS A 330 5.28 2.03 -17.75
N ALA A 331 4.19 2.04 -16.96
CA ALA A 331 2.87 2.52 -17.40
C ALA A 331 2.80 4.04 -17.64
N SER A 332 3.66 4.82 -16.98
CA SER A 332 3.76 6.28 -17.19
C SER A 332 5.02 6.61 -17.99
N ALA A 333 4.86 7.34 -19.08
CA ALA A 333 5.99 7.85 -19.86
C ALA A 333 6.91 8.79 -19.06
N GLU A 334 6.35 9.51 -18.07
CA GLU A 334 7.09 10.47 -17.25
C GLU A 334 8.07 9.81 -16.27
N GLU A 335 7.91 8.52 -15.96
CA GLU A 335 8.87 7.77 -15.14
C GLU A 335 10.04 7.24 -15.97
N LEU A 336 9.88 7.11 -17.28
CA LEU A 336 10.93 6.66 -18.20
C LEU A 336 11.97 7.78 -18.38
N HIS A 337 13.24 7.44 -18.26
CA HIS A 337 14.38 8.38 -18.29
C HIS A 337 14.40 9.44 -17.18
N ARG A 338 13.55 9.31 -16.17
CA ARG A 338 13.47 10.30 -15.09
C ARG A 338 14.74 10.41 -14.25
N VAL A 339 15.37 9.28 -13.98
CA VAL A 339 16.62 9.18 -13.19
C VAL A 339 17.70 8.50 -14.01
N TYR A 340 17.38 7.34 -14.57
CA TYR A 340 18.31 6.53 -15.38
C TYR A 340 17.94 6.59 -16.85
N HIS A 341 18.92 6.82 -17.71
CA HIS A 341 18.73 6.74 -19.14
C HIS A 341 18.71 5.26 -19.57
N ALA A 342 17.55 4.79 -19.99
CA ALA A 342 17.39 3.44 -20.49
C ALA A 342 17.85 3.32 -21.95
N ASP A 343 18.54 2.22 -22.30
CA ASP A 343 18.86 1.90 -23.70
C ASP A 343 17.58 1.57 -24.50
N LEU A 344 16.55 1.10 -23.82
CA LEU A 344 15.23 0.87 -24.37
C LEU A 344 14.16 1.22 -23.32
N ALA A 345 13.41 2.27 -23.57
CA ALA A 345 12.26 2.68 -22.76
C ALA A 345 10.96 2.25 -23.44
N ILE A 346 10.09 1.53 -22.71
CA ILE A 346 8.82 1.04 -23.23
C ILE A 346 7.68 1.57 -22.35
N ASN A 347 6.84 2.44 -22.91
CA ASN A 347 5.66 2.88 -22.23
C ASN A 347 4.53 1.86 -22.44
N ALA A 348 4.31 1.01 -21.43
CA ALA A 348 3.27 -0.01 -21.46
C ALA A 348 2.74 -0.30 -20.04
N THR A 349 1.44 -0.56 -19.93
CA THR A 349 0.85 -1.09 -18.69
C THR A 349 1.30 -2.53 -18.46
N MET A 350 1.30 -2.98 -17.21
CA MET A 350 1.84 -4.30 -16.86
C MET A 350 1.12 -5.44 -17.59
N ASN A 351 -0.21 -5.32 -17.76
CA ASN A 351 -0.99 -6.31 -18.50
C ASN A 351 -0.59 -6.38 -19.99
N ALA A 352 -0.40 -5.25 -20.63
CA ALA A 352 -0.02 -5.15 -22.03
C ALA A 352 1.46 -5.58 -22.22
N ALA A 353 2.34 -5.13 -21.33
CA ALA A 353 3.77 -5.51 -21.35
C ALA A 353 3.93 -7.02 -21.20
N ALA A 354 3.31 -7.64 -20.20
CA ALA A 354 3.44 -9.07 -19.94
C ALA A 354 2.97 -9.92 -21.14
N ARG A 355 1.85 -9.55 -21.78
CA ARG A 355 1.40 -10.19 -23.02
C ARG A 355 2.40 -10.04 -24.17
N SER A 356 3.04 -8.88 -24.29
CA SER A 356 4.06 -8.64 -25.32
C SER A 356 5.34 -9.44 -25.06
N LEU A 357 5.70 -9.67 -23.80
CA LEU A 357 6.85 -10.47 -23.40
C LEU A 357 6.62 -11.98 -23.61
N GLU A 358 5.42 -12.46 -23.34
CA GLU A 358 5.03 -13.87 -23.43
C GLU A 358 5.20 -14.45 -24.84
N VAL A 359 5.00 -13.63 -25.88
CA VAL A 359 5.13 -14.07 -27.28
C VAL A 359 6.57 -14.13 -27.76
N LEU A 360 7.54 -13.67 -26.96
CA LEU A 360 8.94 -13.72 -27.31
C LEU A 360 9.50 -15.15 -27.21
N THR A 361 9.88 -15.71 -28.33
CA THR A 361 10.48 -17.05 -28.42
C THR A 361 11.96 -17.01 -28.04
N ALA A 362 12.33 -17.79 -27.02
CA ALA A 362 13.71 -18.00 -26.62
C ALA A 362 14.45 -18.95 -27.62
N PRO A 363 15.74 -18.80 -27.79
CA PRO A 363 16.54 -19.78 -28.52
C PRO A 363 16.70 -21.08 -27.72
N PRO A 364 17.02 -22.23 -28.36
CA PRO A 364 17.17 -23.52 -27.69
C PRO A 364 18.27 -23.56 -26.62
N LEU A 365 19.30 -22.74 -26.76
CA LEU A 365 20.41 -22.61 -25.80
C LEU A 365 20.52 -21.19 -25.32
N LEU A 366 20.60 -21.05 -24.00
CA LEU A 366 20.72 -19.78 -23.30
C LEU A 366 22.04 -19.75 -22.52
N PRO A 367 22.95 -18.80 -22.80
CA PRO A 367 24.28 -18.79 -22.20
C PRO A 367 24.29 -18.49 -20.69
N TRP A 368 23.17 -18.07 -20.11
CA TRP A 368 23.06 -17.61 -18.73
C TRP A 368 22.34 -18.57 -17.76
N GLU A 369 22.09 -19.84 -18.13
CA GLU A 369 21.40 -20.76 -17.22
C GLU A 369 22.16 -20.94 -15.89
N ALA A 370 23.49 -21.09 -15.95
CA ALA A 370 24.34 -21.16 -14.76
C ALA A 370 24.30 -19.86 -13.91
N TRP A 371 24.18 -18.69 -14.57
CA TRP A 371 24.00 -17.41 -13.91
C TRP A 371 22.69 -17.35 -13.14
N SER A 372 21.60 -17.78 -13.75
CA SER A 372 20.27 -17.79 -13.14
C SER A 372 20.21 -18.72 -11.94
N GLN A 373 20.81 -19.92 -12.06
CA GLN A 373 20.94 -20.85 -10.95
C GLN A 373 21.74 -20.23 -9.79
N ALA A 374 22.88 -19.61 -10.08
CA ALA A 374 23.71 -18.97 -9.06
C ALA A 374 23.01 -17.79 -8.37
N CYS A 375 22.15 -17.04 -9.08
CA CYS A 375 21.31 -16.00 -8.47
C CYS A 375 20.32 -16.59 -7.45
N HIS A 376 19.69 -17.73 -7.76
CA HIS A 376 18.79 -18.42 -6.86
C HIS A 376 19.52 -19.03 -5.66
N GLU A 377 20.68 -19.65 -5.86
CA GLU A 377 21.53 -20.17 -4.77
C GLU A 377 21.96 -19.07 -3.80
N ASP A 378 22.32 -17.88 -4.31
CA ASP A 378 22.63 -16.71 -3.47
C ASP A 378 21.41 -16.24 -2.67
N TYR A 379 20.21 -16.34 -3.23
CA TYR A 379 18.97 -16.08 -2.50
C TYR A 379 18.73 -17.11 -1.37
N LEU A 380 18.85 -18.42 -1.67
CA LEU A 380 18.67 -19.47 -0.66
C LEU A 380 19.70 -19.35 0.48
N ALA A 381 20.95 -19.03 0.13
CA ALA A 381 22.00 -18.77 1.12
C ALA A 381 21.68 -17.56 2.03
N ASN A 382 21.00 -16.52 1.50
CA ASN A 382 20.58 -15.37 2.28
C ASN A 382 19.47 -15.70 3.31
N LEU A 383 18.73 -16.79 3.11
CA LEU A 383 17.72 -17.26 4.06
C LEU A 383 18.32 -17.98 5.27
N GLN A 384 19.63 -18.28 5.26
CA GLN A 384 20.26 -18.89 6.42
C GLN A 384 20.32 -17.88 7.57
N PRO A 385 19.79 -18.22 8.76
CA PRO A 385 19.78 -17.33 9.91
C PRO A 385 21.18 -17.14 10.49
N GLN A 386 21.38 -16.00 11.14
CA GLN A 386 22.51 -15.76 12.03
C GLN A 386 22.02 -15.83 13.46
N GLN A 387 22.84 -16.37 14.35
CA GLN A 387 22.53 -16.37 15.78
C GLN A 387 22.63 -14.94 16.32
N LEU A 388 21.58 -14.48 16.98
CA LEU A 388 21.47 -13.19 17.64
C LEU A 388 21.21 -13.39 19.14
N PRO A 389 21.48 -12.38 19.98
CA PRO A 389 21.26 -12.50 21.43
C PRO A 389 19.78 -12.55 21.81
N GLY A 390 19.51 -12.93 23.07
CA GLY A 390 18.15 -12.97 23.63
C GLY A 390 17.44 -14.32 23.46
N ASP A 391 16.26 -14.43 24.07
CA ASP A 391 15.46 -15.66 24.11
C ASP A 391 14.48 -15.77 22.93
N ILE A 392 14.44 -14.73 22.09
CA ILE A 392 13.58 -14.65 20.88
C ILE A 392 14.45 -14.84 19.64
N ASP A 393 14.22 -15.93 18.92
CA ASP A 393 14.79 -16.21 17.61
C ASP A 393 13.77 -15.86 16.51
N MET A 394 13.88 -14.65 15.96
CA MET A 394 12.95 -14.15 14.93
C MET A 394 12.94 -14.99 13.64
N PRO A 395 14.06 -15.54 13.12
CA PRO A 395 14.03 -16.47 12.00
C PRO A 395 13.16 -17.70 12.26
N THR A 396 13.23 -18.31 13.44
CA THR A 396 12.35 -19.42 13.83
C THR A 396 10.89 -18.98 13.88
N ILE A 397 10.59 -17.79 14.40
CA ILE A 397 9.23 -17.23 14.39
C ILE A 397 8.72 -17.12 12.96
N VAL A 398 9.52 -16.58 12.03
CA VAL A 398 9.09 -16.47 10.61
C VAL A 398 8.94 -17.86 9.96
N ALA A 399 9.76 -18.83 10.30
CA ALA A 399 9.60 -20.21 9.82
C ALA A 399 8.28 -20.84 10.33
N LEU A 400 7.88 -20.57 11.56
CA LEU A 400 6.59 -21.00 12.11
C LEU A 400 5.41 -20.30 11.40
N LEU A 401 5.54 -19.01 11.06
CA LEU A 401 4.55 -18.33 10.22
C LEU A 401 4.44 -18.98 8.84
N GLN A 402 5.57 -19.26 8.18
CA GLN A 402 5.58 -19.95 6.88
C GLN A 402 4.94 -21.34 6.94
N LYS A 403 5.06 -22.05 8.07
CA LYS A 403 4.49 -23.39 8.29
C LYS A 403 2.98 -23.36 8.49
N HIS A 404 2.46 -22.37 9.23
CA HIS A 404 1.08 -22.38 9.74
C HIS A 404 0.13 -21.44 9.01
N LEU A 405 0.64 -20.37 8.36
CA LEU A 405 -0.21 -19.46 7.60
C LEU A 405 -0.62 -20.12 6.27
N PRO A 406 -1.89 -19.97 5.85
CA PRO A 406 -2.31 -20.42 4.53
C PRO A 406 -1.57 -19.63 3.42
N PRO A 407 -1.39 -20.22 2.23
CA PRO A 407 -0.60 -19.60 1.15
C PRO A 407 -1.17 -18.28 0.64
N ASP A 408 -2.44 -18.02 0.87
CA ASP A 408 -3.14 -16.78 0.50
C ASP A 408 -3.23 -15.77 1.66
N ALA A 409 -2.61 -16.05 2.82
CA ALA A 409 -2.59 -15.11 3.93
C ALA A 409 -2.04 -13.75 3.50
N VAL A 410 -2.67 -12.67 4.00
CA VAL A 410 -2.21 -11.31 3.73
C VAL A 410 -1.26 -10.87 4.85
N LEU A 411 -0.03 -10.54 4.48
CA LEU A 411 0.97 -10.00 5.39
C LEU A 411 1.04 -8.49 5.26
N THR A 412 0.92 -7.78 6.38
CA THR A 412 0.99 -6.32 6.41
C THR A 412 2.04 -5.83 7.39
N ASN A 413 2.66 -4.70 7.07
CA ASN A 413 3.58 -4.02 7.98
C ASN A 413 3.61 -2.52 7.73
N GLY A 414 4.02 -1.76 8.75
CA GLY A 414 4.37 -0.36 8.63
C GLY A 414 5.85 -0.16 8.29
N ALA A 415 6.51 0.78 8.97
CA ALA A 415 7.90 1.14 8.71
C ALA A 415 8.77 1.01 9.96
N GLY A 416 9.84 0.26 9.83
CA GLY A 416 10.85 0.03 10.86
C GLY A 416 11.65 -1.24 10.58
N ASN A 417 12.74 -1.42 11.30
CA ASN A 417 13.60 -2.59 11.15
C ASN A 417 12.87 -3.90 11.47
N PHE A 418 11.81 -3.86 12.27
CA PHE A 418 10.95 -5.02 12.55
C PHE A 418 10.42 -5.68 11.27
N ALA A 419 10.12 -4.91 10.23
CA ALA A 419 9.62 -5.44 8.96
C ALA A 419 10.68 -6.27 8.20
N SER A 420 11.96 -6.03 8.46
CA SER A 420 13.05 -6.74 7.77
C SER A 420 13.04 -8.25 8.01
N TRP A 421 12.46 -8.72 9.13
CA TRP A 421 12.32 -10.14 9.42
C TRP A 421 11.44 -10.84 8.40
N ILE A 422 10.25 -10.30 8.14
CA ILE A 422 9.33 -10.83 7.12
C ILE A 422 9.94 -10.65 5.73
N HIS A 423 10.47 -9.46 5.41
CA HIS A 423 11.04 -9.20 4.07
C HIS A 423 12.22 -10.08 3.72
N ARG A 424 13.00 -10.55 4.70
CA ARG A 424 14.13 -11.44 4.45
C ARG A 424 13.75 -12.91 4.45
N PHE A 425 12.93 -13.36 5.40
CA PHE A 425 12.76 -14.79 5.68
C PHE A 425 11.43 -15.37 5.23
N PHE A 426 10.37 -14.56 5.06
CA PHE A 426 9.08 -15.06 4.58
C PHE A 426 9.07 -15.13 3.05
N ARG A 427 8.56 -16.25 2.53
CA ARG A 427 8.50 -16.53 1.09
C ARG A 427 7.07 -16.45 0.59
N HIS A 428 6.76 -15.41 -0.19
CA HIS A 428 5.45 -15.24 -0.81
C HIS A 428 5.27 -16.19 -2.01
N HIS A 429 4.05 -16.69 -2.20
CA HIS A 429 3.72 -17.56 -3.34
C HIS A 429 3.49 -16.82 -4.66
N GLY A 430 3.55 -15.50 -4.64
CA GLY A 430 3.41 -14.67 -5.83
C GLY A 430 1.98 -14.51 -6.35
N LEU A 431 1.75 -13.36 -6.98
CA LEU A 431 0.46 -12.95 -7.54
C LEU A 431 -0.06 -13.92 -8.62
N ALA A 432 0.84 -14.62 -9.32
CA ALA A 432 0.50 -15.62 -10.33
C ALA A 432 -0.39 -16.77 -9.79
N LYS A 433 -0.38 -17.01 -8.47
CA LYS A 433 -1.25 -18.00 -7.79
C LYS A 433 -2.69 -17.54 -7.61
N GLY A 434 -3.02 -16.29 -7.92
CA GLY A 434 -4.38 -15.77 -7.92
C GLY A 434 -4.69 -14.73 -6.84
N TYR A 435 -3.72 -14.39 -5.98
CA TYR A 435 -3.97 -13.48 -4.85
C TYR A 435 -2.75 -12.63 -4.50
N LYS A 436 -3.03 -11.39 -4.12
CA LYS A 436 -2.04 -10.49 -3.52
C LYS A 436 -1.90 -10.80 -2.03
N THR A 437 -0.66 -10.87 -1.54
CA THR A 437 -0.35 -11.29 -0.17
C THR A 437 0.51 -10.31 0.61
N GLN A 438 1.04 -9.27 -0.02
CA GLN A 438 1.88 -8.28 0.65
C GLN A 438 1.27 -6.88 0.61
N LEU A 439 1.12 -6.25 1.78
CA LEU A 439 0.76 -4.84 1.94
C LEU A 439 1.82 -4.16 2.81
N ALA A 440 2.75 -3.49 2.16
CA ALA A 440 3.84 -2.77 2.79
C ALA A 440 4.05 -1.42 2.07
N PRO A 441 4.14 -0.28 2.78
CA PRO A 441 4.26 1.02 2.14
C PRO A 441 5.69 1.25 1.66
N THR A 442 5.90 1.50 0.37
CA THR A 442 7.23 1.79 -0.19
C THR A 442 7.75 3.16 0.26
N SER A 443 6.86 4.05 0.67
CA SER A 443 7.17 5.34 1.29
C SER A 443 7.80 5.24 2.67
N GLY A 444 7.80 4.04 3.29
CA GLY A 444 8.32 3.88 4.64
C GLY A 444 7.46 4.58 5.70
N THR A 445 6.15 4.59 5.53
CA THR A 445 5.20 5.26 6.42
C THR A 445 4.92 4.40 7.64
N MET A 446 5.18 4.93 8.84
CA MET A 446 4.79 4.31 10.10
C MET A 446 3.27 4.33 10.29
N GLY A 447 2.75 3.35 11.03
CA GLY A 447 1.34 3.24 11.37
C GLY A 447 0.45 2.67 10.25
N TYR A 448 1.03 2.25 9.13
CA TYR A 448 0.28 1.66 8.01
C TYR A 448 -0.21 0.23 8.29
N GLY A 449 0.61 -0.59 8.95
CA GLY A 449 0.41 -2.05 9.04
C GLY A 449 -0.93 -2.46 9.64
N VAL A 450 -1.31 -1.86 10.78
CA VAL A 450 -2.55 -2.20 11.51
C VAL A 450 -3.80 -1.85 10.70
N PRO A 451 -4.03 -0.61 10.25
CA PRO A 451 -5.21 -0.29 9.43
C PRO A 451 -5.23 -1.07 8.11
N ALA A 452 -4.08 -1.30 7.46
CA ALA A 452 -4.00 -2.10 6.24
C ALA A 452 -4.42 -3.56 6.49
N GLY A 453 -4.02 -4.14 7.63
CA GLY A 453 -4.45 -5.48 8.04
C GLY A 453 -5.95 -5.56 8.27
N ILE A 454 -6.54 -4.59 8.95
CA ILE A 454 -7.97 -4.51 9.19
C ILE A 454 -8.75 -4.39 7.88
N ALA A 455 -8.30 -3.51 6.98
CA ALA A 455 -8.90 -3.38 5.66
C ALA A 455 -8.80 -4.68 4.85
N ALA A 456 -7.67 -5.40 4.95
CA ALA A 456 -7.48 -6.69 4.29
C ALA A 456 -8.47 -7.74 4.80
N ALA A 457 -8.70 -7.82 6.13
CA ALA A 457 -9.67 -8.73 6.73
C ALA A 457 -11.10 -8.41 6.26
N ILE A 458 -11.50 -7.12 6.28
CA ILE A 458 -12.83 -6.66 5.82
C ILE A 458 -13.02 -6.95 4.32
N THR A 459 -11.99 -6.70 3.50
CA THR A 459 -12.09 -6.80 2.04
C THR A 459 -12.09 -8.24 1.55
N THR A 460 -11.31 -9.13 2.18
CA THR A 460 -11.01 -10.46 1.61
C THR A 460 -11.54 -11.62 2.44
N GLY A 461 -11.78 -11.43 3.74
CA GLY A 461 -12.11 -12.51 4.67
C GLY A 461 -10.98 -13.54 4.87
N ARG A 462 -9.79 -13.32 4.30
CA ARG A 462 -8.62 -14.20 4.44
C ARG A 462 -7.95 -14.04 5.80
N VAL A 463 -7.06 -14.98 6.13
CA VAL A 463 -6.17 -14.82 7.28
C VAL A 463 -5.26 -13.62 7.05
N VAL A 464 -5.19 -12.73 8.04
CA VAL A 464 -4.35 -11.52 7.99
C VAL A 464 -3.35 -11.57 9.13
N PHE A 465 -2.10 -11.39 8.78
CA PHE A 465 -0.99 -11.27 9.70
C PHE A 465 -0.34 -9.89 9.57
N THR A 466 -0.24 -9.17 10.67
CA THR A 466 0.40 -7.85 10.75
C THR A 466 1.64 -7.94 11.63
N ILE A 467 2.79 -7.50 11.12
CA ILE A 467 3.98 -7.26 11.96
C ILE A 467 4.16 -5.76 12.16
N THR A 468 4.39 -5.34 13.40
CA THR A 468 4.55 -3.94 13.78
C THR A 468 5.59 -3.81 14.89
N GLY A 469 6.24 -2.65 15.00
CA GLY A 469 7.04 -2.29 16.17
C GLY A 469 6.18 -1.51 17.18
N ASP A 470 6.69 -1.36 18.39
CA ASP A 470 6.02 -0.62 19.46
C ASP A 470 5.69 0.83 19.06
N GLY A 471 6.65 1.59 18.53
CA GLY A 471 6.42 2.95 18.06
C GLY A 471 5.57 3.03 16.80
N ASP A 472 5.65 2.04 15.92
CA ASP A 472 4.83 1.96 14.69
C ASP A 472 3.36 1.69 15.04
N PHE A 473 3.09 0.76 15.96
CA PHE A 473 1.75 0.43 16.42
C PHE A 473 1.02 1.64 17.02
N LEU A 474 1.70 2.42 17.85
CA LEU A 474 1.09 3.57 18.53
C LEU A 474 0.67 4.71 17.59
N MET A 475 1.07 4.69 16.32
CA MET A 475 0.61 5.67 15.33
C MET A 475 -0.87 5.48 14.96
N ASN A 476 -1.35 4.22 14.85
CA ASN A 476 -2.73 3.90 14.44
C ASN A 476 -3.32 2.67 15.17
N GLY A 477 -2.81 2.33 16.35
CA GLY A 477 -3.30 1.21 17.14
C GLY A 477 -4.77 1.35 17.58
N GLN A 478 -5.30 2.58 17.66
CA GLN A 478 -6.71 2.85 17.97
C GLN A 478 -7.68 2.23 16.95
N GLU A 479 -7.22 1.88 15.74
CA GLU A 479 -8.02 1.21 14.74
C GLU A 479 -8.41 -0.24 15.14
N LEU A 480 -7.86 -0.79 16.23
CA LEU A 480 -8.38 -2.01 16.85
C LEU A 480 -9.88 -1.88 17.19
N ALA A 481 -10.32 -0.68 17.58
CA ALA A 481 -11.75 -0.42 17.80
C ALA A 481 -12.57 -0.55 16.50
N THR A 482 -12.01 -0.13 15.36
CA THR A 482 -12.62 -0.35 14.04
C THR A 482 -12.69 -1.83 13.70
N ALA A 483 -11.62 -2.57 13.95
CA ALA A 483 -11.60 -4.02 13.71
C ALA A 483 -12.70 -4.75 14.50
N VAL A 484 -12.82 -4.46 15.79
CA VAL A 484 -13.85 -5.06 16.65
C VAL A 484 -15.26 -4.68 16.18
N GLN A 485 -15.48 -3.41 15.83
CA GLN A 485 -16.78 -2.94 15.34
C GLN A 485 -17.26 -3.69 14.09
N TYR A 486 -16.35 -4.05 13.19
CA TYR A 486 -16.67 -4.71 11.92
C TYR A 486 -16.36 -6.20 11.90
N GLY A 487 -15.96 -6.80 13.02
CA GLY A 487 -15.63 -8.21 13.12
C GLY A 487 -14.41 -8.61 12.29
N ALA A 488 -13.48 -7.68 12.07
CA ALA A 488 -12.26 -7.91 11.29
C ALA A 488 -11.24 -8.67 12.15
N LYS A 489 -11.07 -9.96 11.88
CA LYS A 489 -10.08 -10.81 12.55
C LYS A 489 -8.70 -10.57 11.96
N THR A 490 -7.75 -10.08 12.78
CA THR A 490 -6.34 -9.96 12.41
C THR A 490 -5.44 -10.55 13.49
N ILE A 491 -4.29 -11.10 13.10
CA ILE A 491 -3.23 -11.54 14.00
C ILE A 491 -2.12 -10.51 13.94
N ILE A 492 -1.91 -9.77 15.01
CA ILE A 492 -0.91 -8.71 15.09
C ILE A 492 0.25 -9.20 15.96
N VAL A 493 1.44 -9.25 15.40
CA VAL A 493 2.68 -9.49 16.14
C VAL A 493 3.38 -8.15 16.33
N LEU A 494 3.49 -7.73 17.59
CA LEU A 494 4.11 -6.48 17.99
C LEU A 494 5.47 -6.76 18.61
N LEU A 495 6.53 -6.27 17.98
CA LEU A 495 7.90 -6.35 18.50
C LEU A 495 8.16 -5.14 19.38
N ASN A 496 8.25 -5.39 20.69
CA ASN A 496 8.50 -4.37 21.72
C ASN A 496 9.95 -4.41 22.15
N ASN A 497 10.75 -3.45 21.68
CA ASN A 497 12.14 -3.26 22.11
C ASN A 497 12.38 -1.94 22.87
N GLY A 498 11.32 -1.20 23.20
CA GLY A 498 11.37 0.04 23.97
C GLY A 498 12.03 1.21 23.25
N MET A 499 12.04 1.23 21.90
CA MET A 499 12.71 2.31 21.18
C MET A 499 12.24 2.48 19.73
N PHE A 500 12.45 3.67 19.18
CA PHE A 500 12.48 3.88 17.72
C PHE A 500 13.76 3.26 17.13
N GLY A 501 13.77 1.93 16.99
CA GLY A 501 14.97 1.13 16.73
C GLY A 501 15.73 1.51 15.46
N THR A 502 15.01 1.82 14.35
CA THR A 502 15.63 2.26 13.09
C THR A 502 16.42 3.56 13.28
N ILE A 503 15.84 4.53 13.97
CA ILE A 503 16.50 5.82 14.24
C ILE A 503 17.68 5.62 15.18
N ARG A 504 17.54 4.80 16.23
CA ARG A 504 18.63 4.44 17.12
C ARG A 504 19.81 3.81 16.36
N MET A 505 19.52 2.89 15.44
CA MET A 505 20.55 2.28 14.58
C MET A 505 21.29 3.32 13.75
N HIS A 506 20.58 4.30 13.16
CA HIS A 506 21.21 5.38 12.40
C HIS A 506 22.05 6.30 13.31
N GLN A 507 21.57 6.63 14.51
CA GLN A 507 22.37 7.40 15.48
C GLN A 507 23.68 6.67 15.82
N GLU A 508 23.63 5.38 16.13
CA GLU A 508 24.82 4.61 16.47
C GLU A 508 25.79 4.44 15.28
N ARG A 509 25.29 4.39 14.06
CA ARG A 509 26.11 4.33 12.84
C ARG A 509 26.81 5.65 12.53
N ASP A 510 26.11 6.79 12.66
CA ASP A 510 26.57 8.09 12.17
C ASP A 510 27.10 8.98 13.30
N TYR A 511 26.60 8.78 14.53
CA TYR A 511 26.94 9.52 15.76
C TYR A 511 27.04 8.56 16.95
N PRO A 512 28.02 7.63 16.96
CA PRO A 512 28.09 6.55 17.95
C PRO A 512 28.11 7.09 19.39
N ASN A 513 27.36 6.44 20.28
CA ASN A 513 27.18 6.80 21.70
C ASN A 513 26.51 8.16 21.95
N ARG A 514 25.89 8.80 20.94
CA ARG A 514 25.20 10.09 21.07
C ARG A 514 23.69 9.91 20.90
N ARG A 515 23.06 9.27 21.88
CA ARG A 515 21.64 8.88 21.86
C ARG A 515 20.74 10.05 22.26
N ALA A 516 19.67 10.29 21.48
CA ALA A 516 18.67 11.30 21.80
C ALA A 516 17.32 10.96 21.13
N GLY A 517 16.21 11.10 21.88
CA GLY A 517 14.84 11.06 21.35
C GLY A 517 14.39 9.71 20.80
N THR A 518 15.00 8.59 21.18
CA THR A 518 14.65 7.26 20.62
C THR A 518 14.19 6.25 21.67
N GLU A 519 14.22 6.58 22.96
CA GLU A 519 13.74 5.70 24.03
C GLU A 519 12.22 5.82 24.20
N LEU A 520 11.54 4.70 24.38
CA LEU A 520 10.11 4.62 24.59
C LEU A 520 9.81 3.96 25.95
N ARG A 521 8.83 4.52 26.66
CA ARG A 521 8.17 3.87 27.80
C ARG A 521 6.79 3.43 27.35
N ASN A 522 6.69 2.15 27.06
CA ASN A 522 5.49 1.58 26.44
C ASN A 522 4.44 1.15 27.46
N PRO A 523 3.13 1.15 27.09
CA PRO A 523 2.09 0.48 27.84
C PRO A 523 2.27 -1.05 27.78
N ASP A 524 1.51 -1.78 28.59
CA ASP A 524 1.26 -3.21 28.38
C ASP A 524 0.36 -3.37 27.14
N PHE A 525 0.95 -3.72 26.01
CA PHE A 525 0.21 -3.84 24.74
C PHE A 525 -0.79 -5.00 24.74
N ALA A 526 -0.50 -6.08 25.46
CA ALA A 526 -1.46 -7.18 25.60
C ALA A 526 -2.69 -6.75 26.41
N ALA A 527 -2.49 -5.96 27.48
CA ALA A 527 -3.61 -5.39 28.23
C ALA A 527 -4.39 -4.36 27.40
N LEU A 528 -3.69 -3.52 26.64
CA LEU A 528 -4.32 -2.55 25.73
C LEU A 528 -5.17 -3.25 24.66
N ALA A 529 -4.67 -4.33 24.06
CA ALA A 529 -5.42 -5.13 23.10
C ALA A 529 -6.71 -5.70 23.71
N ARG A 530 -6.63 -6.23 24.94
CA ARG A 530 -7.82 -6.72 25.67
C ARG A 530 -8.84 -5.61 25.96
N ALA A 531 -8.38 -4.40 26.25
CA ALA A 531 -9.27 -3.25 26.46
C ALA A 531 -10.06 -2.87 25.18
N TYR A 532 -9.52 -3.16 24.00
CA TYR A 532 -10.22 -3.00 22.72
C TYR A 532 -11.14 -4.19 22.35
N GLY A 533 -11.04 -5.33 23.05
CA GLY A 533 -11.79 -6.53 22.73
C GLY A 533 -11.03 -7.55 21.86
N TYR A 534 -9.72 -7.38 21.71
CA TYR A 534 -8.81 -8.38 21.13
C TYR A 534 -8.34 -9.37 22.20
N ALA A 535 -7.93 -10.57 21.78
CA ALA A 535 -7.09 -11.39 22.64
C ALA A 535 -5.68 -10.74 22.71
N GLY A 536 -5.18 -10.55 23.92
CA GLY A 536 -3.85 -9.98 24.16
C GLY A 536 -2.95 -11.00 24.86
N VAL A 537 -1.84 -11.36 24.22
CA VAL A 537 -0.85 -12.34 24.71
C VAL A 537 0.52 -11.66 24.72
N LYS A 538 1.30 -11.90 25.77
CA LYS A 538 2.71 -11.48 25.85
C LYS A 538 3.59 -12.71 25.93
N ILE A 539 4.65 -12.75 25.12
CA ILE A 539 5.63 -13.83 25.09
C ILE A 539 7.04 -13.26 25.29
N GLY A 540 7.88 -14.04 25.95
CA GLY A 540 9.28 -13.72 26.21
C GLY A 540 10.28 -14.70 25.61
N THR A 541 9.81 -15.84 25.12
CA THR A 541 10.64 -16.89 24.52
C THR A 541 10.08 -17.36 23.17
N THR A 542 10.96 -17.85 22.30
CA THR A 542 10.58 -18.40 21.00
C THR A 542 9.61 -19.59 21.11
N ALA A 543 9.75 -20.41 22.14
CA ALA A 543 8.92 -21.60 22.36
C ALA A 543 7.44 -21.26 22.64
N GLU A 544 7.15 -20.07 23.17
CA GLU A 544 5.79 -19.61 23.45
C GLU A 544 5.05 -19.13 22.20
N PHE A 545 5.76 -18.90 21.07
CA PHE A 545 5.16 -18.32 19.89
C PHE A 545 4.24 -19.27 19.15
N GLU A 546 4.66 -20.54 18.91
CA GLU A 546 3.84 -21.49 18.15
C GLU A 546 2.48 -21.76 18.81
N PRO A 547 2.38 -22.03 20.12
CA PRO A 547 1.10 -22.15 20.81
C PRO A 547 0.23 -20.88 20.72
N ALA A 548 0.85 -19.70 20.86
CA ALA A 548 0.12 -18.43 20.77
C ALA A 548 -0.44 -18.20 19.34
N LEU A 549 0.34 -18.51 18.31
CA LEU A 549 -0.08 -18.40 16.91
C LEU A 549 -1.22 -19.37 16.58
N LEU A 550 -1.12 -20.63 16.99
CA LEU A 550 -2.15 -21.64 16.76
C LEU A 550 -3.47 -21.24 17.44
N ALA A 551 -3.40 -20.79 18.69
CA ALA A 551 -4.58 -20.28 19.39
C ALA A 551 -5.18 -19.04 18.68
N ALA A 552 -4.34 -18.13 18.14
CA ALA A 552 -4.80 -16.97 17.40
C ALA A 552 -5.50 -17.35 16.08
N LEU A 553 -5.03 -18.39 15.40
CA LEU A 553 -5.66 -18.89 14.17
C LEU A 553 -7.05 -19.50 14.43
N GLU A 554 -7.27 -20.10 15.59
CA GLU A 554 -8.55 -20.74 15.97
C GLU A 554 -9.59 -19.74 16.51
N ARG A 555 -9.17 -18.62 17.12
CA ARG A 555 -10.09 -17.63 17.72
C ARG A 555 -11.02 -17.00 16.69
N SER A 556 -12.18 -16.55 17.14
CA SER A 556 -13.12 -15.73 16.35
C SER A 556 -12.75 -14.25 16.36
N GLU A 557 -12.16 -13.77 17.45
CA GLU A 557 -11.67 -12.39 17.60
C GLU A 557 -10.23 -12.22 17.12
N GLY A 558 -9.83 -10.97 16.86
CA GLY A 558 -8.43 -10.63 16.57
C GLY A 558 -7.51 -10.89 17.78
N THR A 559 -6.24 -11.11 17.51
CA THR A 559 -5.22 -11.39 18.54
C THR A 559 -4.01 -10.48 18.35
N LEU A 560 -3.54 -9.87 19.44
CA LEU A 560 -2.24 -9.20 19.49
C LEU A 560 -1.29 -10.04 20.33
N ILE A 561 -0.16 -10.43 19.72
CA ILE A 561 0.95 -11.13 20.36
C ILE A 561 2.08 -10.12 20.53
N GLU A 562 2.30 -9.65 21.77
CA GLU A 562 3.43 -8.80 22.13
C GLU A 562 4.66 -9.68 22.33
N ILE A 563 5.74 -9.39 21.60
CA ILE A 563 7.04 -10.04 21.75
C ILE A 563 8.01 -9.07 22.42
N ALA A 564 8.52 -9.43 23.59
CA ALA A 564 9.58 -8.70 24.27
C ALA A 564 10.91 -8.99 23.54
N LEU A 565 11.33 -8.09 22.66
CA LEU A 565 12.54 -8.26 21.86
C LEU A 565 13.73 -7.59 22.54
N ASP A 566 14.89 -8.31 22.59
CA ASP A 566 16.14 -7.75 23.08
C ASP A 566 16.51 -6.49 22.27
N PRO A 567 16.76 -5.33 22.92
CA PRO A 567 17.17 -4.08 22.27
C PRO A 567 18.39 -4.19 21.35
N GLU A 568 19.28 -5.16 21.61
CA GLU A 568 20.43 -5.44 20.74
C GLU A 568 20.04 -6.05 19.39
N VAL A 569 18.88 -6.71 19.28
CA VAL A 569 18.39 -7.36 18.06
C VAL A 569 17.77 -6.33 17.12
N ILE A 570 18.61 -5.49 16.52
CA ILE A 570 18.15 -4.32 15.75
C ILE A 570 17.99 -4.59 14.26
N THR A 571 18.69 -5.57 13.72
CA THR A 571 18.63 -5.96 12.31
C THR A 571 18.68 -7.47 12.15
N THR A 572 18.32 -7.97 10.97
CA THR A 572 18.45 -9.39 10.63
C THR A 572 19.89 -9.88 10.48
N ARG A 573 20.90 -9.00 10.64
CA ARG A 573 22.32 -9.28 10.34
C ARG A 573 23.29 -8.82 11.41
N GLY A 574 22.84 -8.15 12.44
CA GLY A 574 23.75 -7.62 13.44
C GLY A 574 23.06 -6.94 14.61
N THR A 575 23.84 -6.74 15.66
CA THR A 575 23.42 -6.10 16.91
C THR A 575 23.69 -4.61 16.88
N LEU A 576 23.01 -3.87 17.76
CA LEU A 576 23.22 -2.43 17.93
C LEU A 576 24.67 -2.14 18.36
N SER A 577 25.20 -2.90 19.33
CA SER A 577 26.59 -2.78 19.81
C SER A 577 27.61 -3.03 18.70
N ALA A 578 27.37 -4.00 17.80
CA ALA A 578 28.28 -4.25 16.68
C ALA A 578 28.30 -3.07 15.69
N ILE A 579 27.16 -2.42 15.46
CA ILE A 579 27.07 -1.22 14.61
C ILE A 579 27.84 -0.06 15.22
N THR A 580 27.67 0.18 16.54
CA THR A 580 28.40 1.22 17.27
C THR A 580 29.90 1.00 17.19
N GLN A 581 30.38 -0.23 17.44
CA GLN A 581 31.81 -0.56 17.38
C GLN A 581 32.39 -0.35 15.97
N ALA A 582 31.68 -0.80 14.92
CA ALA A 582 32.10 -0.58 13.54
C ALA A 582 32.20 0.90 13.19
N ALA A 583 31.29 1.74 13.70
CA ALA A 583 31.31 3.18 13.49
C ALA A 583 32.52 3.84 14.19
N LEU A 584 32.80 3.47 15.44
CA LEU A 584 33.96 3.97 16.19
C LEU A 584 35.29 3.60 15.53
N GLN A 585 35.43 2.37 15.01
CA GLN A 585 36.60 1.92 14.26
C GLN A 585 36.85 2.69 12.97
N LYS A 586 35.77 3.15 12.28
CA LYS A 586 35.91 3.97 11.08
C LYS A 586 36.28 5.43 11.36
N ALA A 587 35.97 5.92 12.57
CA ALA A 587 36.25 7.29 12.99
C ALA A 587 37.66 7.44 13.62
N ALA A 588 38.29 6.34 14.05
CA ALA A 588 39.67 6.27 14.52
C ALA A 588 40.65 6.12 13.35
#